data_3a9e3b74730e1735d77ac72d3ce0514b
#
_entry.id   3a9e3b74730e1735d77ac72d3ce0514b
#
_cell.length_a   1.000
_cell.length_b   1.000
_cell.length_c   1.000
_cell.angle_alpha   90.00
_cell.angle_beta   90.00
_cell.angle_gamma   90.00
#
_symmetry.space_group_name_H-M   'P 1'
#
loop_
_entity.id
_entity.type
_entity.pdbx_description
1 polymer ?
#
loop_
_entity_poly.entity_id
_entity_poly.type
_entity_poly.pdbx_seq_one_letter_code
_entity_poly.pdbx_strand_id
1 'polypeptide(L)'
;MSYWAAHWQLRRDLGPARRHPCIDCGRPALDWSLSPWASNVRVGERVSHGRTIPAAYSLNLGDYAPRCRSCHTTVDNRTRKHRTVASTA
;
A
#
# COMPACT_ATOMS: atom_id res chain seq x y z
N MET A 1 -5.27 -11.56 9.92
CA MET A 1 -5.81 -10.88 8.73
C MET A 1 -4.78 -10.92 7.63
N SER A 2 -5.20 -11.01 6.39
CA SER A 2 -4.29 -11.10 5.25
C SER A 2 -4.21 -9.76 4.51
N TYR A 3 -3.25 -9.68 3.59
CA TYR A 3 -3.13 -8.54 2.67
C TYR A 3 -4.46 -8.25 1.96
N TRP A 4 -5.09 -9.27 1.42
CA TRP A 4 -6.36 -9.11 0.67
C TRP A 4 -7.51 -8.68 1.56
N ALA A 5 -7.56 -9.18 2.79
CA ALA A 5 -8.60 -8.80 3.74
C ALA A 5 -8.48 -7.31 4.10
N ALA A 6 -7.27 -6.82 4.29
CA ALA A 6 -7.03 -5.40 4.55
C ALA A 6 -7.48 -4.53 3.38
N HIS A 7 -7.15 -4.91 2.15
CA HIS A 7 -7.58 -4.17 0.95
C HIS A 7 -9.08 -4.23 0.72
N TRP A 8 -9.70 -5.38 0.98
CA TRP A 8 -11.16 -5.51 0.89
C TRP A 8 -11.84 -4.58 1.87
N GLN A 9 -11.32 -4.50 3.09
CA GLN A 9 -11.88 -3.63 4.12
C GLN A 9 -11.78 -2.15 3.74
N LEU A 10 -10.65 -1.75 3.14
CA LEU A 10 -10.48 -0.39 2.60
C LEU A 10 -11.56 -0.05 1.58
N ARG A 11 -11.79 -0.94 0.62
CA ARG A 11 -12.79 -0.71 -0.41
C ARG A 11 -14.21 -0.67 0.15
N ARG A 12 -14.50 -1.50 1.13
CA ARG A 12 -15.80 -1.53 1.78
C ARG A 12 -16.07 -0.24 2.55
N ASP A 13 -15.08 0.24 3.31
CA ASP A 13 -15.29 1.36 4.23
C ASP A 13 -15.05 2.71 3.57
N LEU A 14 -14.11 2.80 2.63
CA LEU A 14 -13.71 4.06 1.99
C LEU A 14 -14.08 4.13 0.50
N GLY A 15 -14.52 3.04 -0.08
CA GLY A 15 -14.83 2.95 -1.50
C GLY A 15 -13.62 2.71 -2.38
N PRO A 16 -13.81 2.66 -3.71
CA PRO A 16 -12.71 2.48 -4.64
C PRO A 16 -11.76 3.69 -4.61
N ALA A 17 -10.45 3.42 -4.69
CA ALA A 17 -9.44 4.49 -4.65
C ALA A 17 -9.62 5.52 -5.77
N ARG A 18 -10.11 5.09 -6.93
CA ARG A 18 -10.32 5.99 -8.08
C ARG A 18 -11.35 7.08 -7.86
N ARG A 19 -12.16 6.97 -6.79
CA ARG A 19 -13.10 8.04 -6.39
C ARG A 19 -12.43 9.14 -5.58
N HIS A 20 -11.16 8.96 -5.26
CA HIS A 20 -10.38 9.91 -4.47
C HIS A 20 -9.23 10.45 -5.30
N PRO A 21 -8.80 11.71 -5.05
CA PRO A 21 -7.59 12.21 -5.70
C PRO A 21 -6.36 11.57 -5.07
N CYS A 22 -5.31 11.39 -5.89
CA CYS A 22 -4.02 10.96 -5.38
C CYS A 22 -3.51 11.96 -4.35
N ILE A 23 -3.10 11.47 -3.19
CA ILE A 23 -2.66 12.32 -2.09
C ILE A 23 -1.40 13.11 -2.45
N ASP A 24 -0.59 12.60 -3.37
CA ASP A 24 0.70 13.19 -3.71
C ASP A 24 0.64 14.15 -4.92
N CYS A 25 -0.22 13.88 -5.91
CA CYS A 25 -0.24 14.67 -7.14
C CYS A 25 -1.62 15.21 -7.54
N GLY A 26 -2.68 14.79 -6.87
CA GLY A 26 -4.04 15.26 -7.13
C GLY A 26 -4.74 14.62 -8.33
N ARG A 27 -4.06 13.83 -9.14
CA ARG A 27 -4.69 13.08 -10.23
C ARG A 27 -5.60 11.99 -9.67
N PRO A 28 -6.53 11.45 -10.46
CA PRO A 28 -7.34 10.34 -9.96
C PRO A 28 -6.45 9.20 -9.46
N ALA A 29 -6.74 8.72 -8.26
CA ALA A 29 -6.01 7.60 -7.71
C ALA A 29 -6.41 6.30 -8.40
N LEU A 30 -5.54 5.30 -8.31
CA LEU A 30 -5.80 3.96 -8.84
C LEU A 30 -5.88 2.95 -7.71
N ASP A 31 -5.02 3.07 -6.72
CA ASP A 31 -4.88 2.09 -5.66
C ASP A 31 -4.89 2.73 -4.27
N TRP A 32 -5.30 1.95 -3.29
CA TRP A 32 -5.02 2.23 -1.89
C TRP A 32 -3.60 1.78 -1.59
N SER A 33 -2.73 2.72 -1.28
CA SER A 33 -1.30 2.51 -1.14
C SER A 33 -0.90 2.64 0.33
N LEU A 34 -0.13 1.68 0.84
CA LEU A 34 0.42 1.76 2.19
C LEU A 34 1.41 2.92 2.27
N SER A 35 1.21 3.79 3.22
CA SER A 35 1.95 5.04 3.33
C SER A 35 3.27 4.86 4.07
N PRO A 36 4.28 5.75 3.83
CA PRO A 36 5.56 5.67 4.53
C PRO A 36 5.44 5.88 6.05
N TRP A 37 4.39 6.57 6.51
CA TRP A 37 4.17 6.80 7.93
C TRP A 37 3.54 5.60 8.65
N ALA A 38 3.22 4.52 7.92
CA ALA A 38 2.59 3.36 8.52
C ALA A 38 3.47 2.76 9.60
N SER A 39 2.88 2.53 10.77
CA SER A 39 3.48 1.75 11.85
C SER A 39 2.81 0.38 11.88
N ASN A 40 3.27 -0.56 12.66
CA ASN A 40 2.66 -1.88 12.79
C ASN A 40 2.42 -2.58 11.45
N VAL A 41 3.36 -2.40 10.51
CA VAL A 41 3.28 -3.04 9.20
C VAL A 41 3.55 -4.53 9.36
N ARG A 42 2.69 -5.33 8.74
CA ARG A 42 2.81 -6.78 8.72
C ARG A 42 3.16 -7.23 7.31
N VAL A 43 3.76 -8.40 7.20
CA VAL A 43 4.07 -9.00 5.90
C VAL A 43 3.17 -10.20 5.71
N GLY A 44 2.32 -10.12 4.70
CA GLY A 44 1.51 -11.24 4.24
C GLY A 44 2.01 -11.70 2.88
N GLU A 45 1.13 -12.33 2.13
CA GLU A 45 1.44 -12.83 0.81
C GLU A 45 0.35 -12.44 -0.17
N ARG A 46 0.74 -12.21 -1.41
CA ARG A 46 -0.20 -12.05 -2.51
C ARG A 46 0.30 -12.79 -3.73
N VAL A 47 -0.60 -13.14 -4.64
CA VAL A 47 -0.24 -13.78 -5.89
C VAL A 47 -0.05 -12.70 -6.96
N SER A 48 1.08 -12.74 -7.64
CA SER A 48 1.38 -11.83 -8.75
C SER A 48 2.01 -12.65 -9.86
N HIS A 49 1.42 -12.62 -11.04
CA HIS A 49 1.88 -13.36 -12.22
C HIS A 49 2.12 -14.85 -11.92
N GLY A 50 1.19 -15.46 -11.18
CA GLY A 50 1.28 -16.88 -10.83
C GLY A 50 2.24 -17.22 -9.71
N ARG A 51 2.89 -16.22 -9.10
CA ARG A 51 3.82 -16.41 -8.00
C ARG A 51 3.27 -15.82 -6.72
N THR A 52 3.51 -16.50 -5.61
CA THR A 52 3.23 -15.96 -4.28
C THR A 52 4.42 -15.12 -3.84
N ILE A 53 4.17 -13.85 -3.57
CA ILE A 53 5.21 -12.91 -3.16
C ILE A 53 4.85 -12.26 -1.82
N PRO A 54 5.85 -11.84 -1.03
CA PRO A 54 5.57 -11.09 0.19
C PRO A 54 4.91 -9.76 -0.14
N ALA A 55 3.96 -9.35 0.71
CA ALA A 55 3.26 -8.08 0.54
C ALA A 55 3.00 -7.45 1.89
N ALA A 56 3.47 -6.22 2.07
CA ALA A 56 3.25 -5.47 3.30
C ALA A 56 1.80 -4.99 3.38
N TYR A 57 1.24 -5.00 4.58
CA TYR A 57 -0.10 -4.49 4.83
C TYR A 57 -0.20 -3.97 6.27
N SER A 58 -1.25 -3.21 6.54
CA SER A 58 -1.56 -2.72 7.88
C SER A 58 -3.02 -2.98 8.19
N LEU A 59 -3.33 -3.19 9.47
CA LEU A 59 -4.71 -3.32 9.94
C LEU A 59 -5.36 -1.97 10.19
N ASN A 60 -4.57 -0.90 10.20
CA ASN A 60 -5.06 0.46 10.40
C ASN A 60 -5.32 1.11 9.04
N LEU A 61 -6.56 1.43 8.74
CA LEU A 61 -6.94 2.06 7.46
C LEU A 61 -6.30 3.42 7.27
N GLY A 62 -5.99 4.14 8.34
CA GLY A 62 -5.28 5.43 8.27
C GLY A 62 -3.85 5.33 7.77
N ASP A 63 -3.29 4.13 7.70
CA ASP A 63 -1.96 3.89 7.14
C ASP A 63 -1.96 3.84 5.62
N TYR A 64 -3.12 3.87 5.00
CA TYR A 64 -3.27 3.86 3.54
C TYR A 64 -3.71 5.22 3.03
N ALA A 65 -3.33 5.51 1.79
CA ALA A 65 -3.79 6.71 1.10
C ALA A 65 -4.05 6.38 -0.37
N PRO A 66 -4.98 7.09 -1.01
CA PRO A 66 -5.22 6.90 -2.43
C PRO A 66 -4.04 7.47 -3.23
N ARG A 67 -3.49 6.67 -4.14
CA ARG A 67 -2.37 7.09 -5.00
C ARG A 67 -2.56 6.59 -6.42
N CYS A 68 -2.14 7.41 -7.38
CA CYS A 68 -2.04 6.99 -8.76
C CYS A 68 -0.87 6.01 -8.91
N ARG A 69 -0.80 5.32 -10.05
CA ARG A 69 0.20 4.27 -10.25
C ARG A 69 1.63 4.78 -10.07
N SER A 70 1.98 5.90 -10.67
CA SER A 70 3.35 6.41 -10.58
C SER A 70 3.73 6.85 -9.17
N CYS A 71 2.83 7.52 -8.46
CA CYS A 71 3.09 7.90 -7.07
C CYS A 71 3.16 6.68 -6.16
N HIS A 72 2.30 5.68 -6.38
CA HIS A 72 2.33 4.42 -5.63
C HIS A 72 3.68 3.72 -5.81
N THR A 73 4.15 3.60 -7.05
CA THR A 73 5.44 2.98 -7.34
C THR A 73 6.60 3.74 -6.69
N THR A 74 6.58 5.06 -6.73
CA THR A 74 7.60 5.89 -6.10
C THR A 74 7.64 5.67 -4.59
N VAL A 75 6.49 5.65 -3.94
CA VAL A 75 6.40 5.42 -2.48
C VAL A 75 6.91 4.02 -2.14
N ASP A 76 6.49 3.00 -2.88
CA ASP A 76 6.90 1.63 -2.62
C ASP A 76 8.40 1.46 -2.77
N ASN A 77 9.00 2.03 -3.82
CA ASN A 77 10.44 1.95 -4.05
C ASN A 77 11.22 2.64 -2.94
N ARG A 78 10.77 3.82 -2.53
CA ARG A 78 11.41 4.57 -1.45
C ARG A 78 11.33 3.81 -0.13
N THR A 79 10.17 3.28 0.21
CA THR A 79 9.96 2.52 1.43
C THR A 79 10.78 1.24 1.44
N ARG A 80 10.84 0.53 0.31
CA ARG A 80 11.62 -0.69 0.19
C ARG A 80 13.11 -0.44 0.35
N LYS A 81 13.65 0.62 -0.26
CA LYS A 81 15.06 1.00 -0.11
C LYS A 81 15.39 1.31 1.34
N HIS A 82 14.51 2.05 1.99
CA HIS A 82 14.70 2.43 3.39
C HIS A 82 14.70 1.20 4.30
N ARG A 83 13.77 0.26 4.09
CA ARG A 83 13.74 -0.99 4.86
C ARG A 83 14.96 -1.84 4.62
N THR A 84 15.45 -1.92 3.38
CA THR A 84 16.66 -2.66 3.05
C THR A 84 17.87 -2.09 3.77
N VAL A 85 18.03 -0.78 3.79
CA VAL A 85 19.10 -0.12 4.54
C VAL A 85 19.00 -0.43 6.03
N ALA A 86 17.81 -0.35 6.59
CA ALA A 86 17.59 -0.65 8.00
C ALA A 86 17.90 -2.11 8.34
N SER A 87 17.61 -3.04 7.45
CA SER A 87 17.85 -4.47 7.69
C SER A 87 19.31 -4.85 7.54
N THR A 88 20.12 -4.06 6.84
CA THR A 88 21.56 -4.31 6.69
C THR A 88 22.40 -3.62 7.77
N ALA A 89 21.80 -2.74 8.50
CA ALA A 89 22.47 -2.07 9.59
C ALA A 89 22.51 -2.96 10.83
#